data_5d5d0964c2d18da85f45a935a09b50cd
#
_entry.id   5d5d0964c2d18da85f45a935a09b50cd
#
_cell.length_a   1.000
_cell.length_b   1.000
_cell.length_c   1.000
_cell.angle_alpha   90.00
_cell.angle_beta   90.00
_cell.angle_gamma   90.00
#
_symmetry.space_group_name_H-M   'P 1'
#
loop_
_entity.id
_entity.type
_entity.pdbx_description
1 polymer ?
#
loop_
_entity_poly.entity_id
_entity_poly.type
_entity_poly.pdbx_seq_one_letter_code
_entity_poly.pdbx_strand_id
1 'polypeptide(L)'
;MLLLYESEKAASALVQSVIHALPMRTVGFRLLPYAIAGQPRGELIHFLASDDPVQNDVPCTLRLSREKIVSVDAVWAELAAPALLRCLPRRAPILLDHLTAPPLAVPAFAEAVKRCFAGESPVLALAPQSLSDTLSELLHDAPPMVFSCNDENALELVRTLTNEISLRL
;
A
#
# COMPACT_ATOMS: atom_id res chain seq x y z
N MET A 1 -7.04 -2.56 8.10
CA MET A 1 -8.15 -2.54 7.12
C MET A 1 -7.59 -2.87 5.75
N LEU A 2 -8.26 -3.71 5.00
CA LEU A 2 -7.91 -4.10 3.63
C LEU A 2 -8.99 -3.61 2.69
N LEU A 3 -8.64 -2.75 1.74
CA LEU A 3 -9.53 -2.27 0.70
C LEU A 3 -9.27 -3.05 -0.59
N LEU A 4 -10.21 -3.90 -0.96
CA LEU A 4 -10.17 -4.65 -2.22
C LEU A 4 -10.88 -3.84 -3.31
N TYR A 5 -10.27 -3.74 -4.49
CA TYR A 5 -10.79 -2.95 -5.60
C TYR A 5 -10.82 -3.73 -6.92
N GLU A 6 -11.78 -3.38 -7.76
CA GLU A 6 -11.85 -3.77 -9.17
C GLU A 6 -11.27 -2.67 -10.06
N SER A 7 -11.46 -1.40 -9.68
CA SER A 7 -10.93 -0.22 -10.37
C SER A 7 -9.85 0.46 -9.52
N GLU A 8 -8.60 0.37 -9.97
CA GLU A 8 -7.45 1.02 -9.33
C GLU A 8 -7.64 2.55 -9.22
N LYS A 9 -8.21 3.17 -10.26
CA LYS A 9 -8.45 4.61 -10.29
C LYS A 9 -9.40 5.06 -9.17
N ALA A 10 -10.50 4.33 -8.97
CA ALA A 10 -11.46 4.63 -7.90
C ALA A 10 -10.83 4.44 -6.52
N ALA A 11 -10.09 3.37 -6.32
CA ALA A 11 -9.40 3.09 -5.07
C ALA A 11 -8.34 4.14 -4.73
N SER A 12 -7.52 4.55 -5.71
CA SER A 12 -6.51 5.60 -5.51
C SER A 12 -7.14 6.95 -5.16
N ALA A 13 -8.23 7.34 -5.80
CA ALA A 13 -8.96 8.58 -5.49
C ALA A 13 -9.56 8.53 -4.08
N LEU A 14 -10.15 7.40 -3.68
CA LEU A 14 -10.70 7.17 -2.35
C LEU A 14 -9.61 7.32 -1.28
N VAL A 15 -8.47 6.64 -1.44
CA VAL A 15 -7.36 6.68 -0.48
C VAL A 15 -6.79 8.08 -0.34
N GLN A 16 -6.65 8.84 -1.42
CA GLN A 16 -6.27 10.25 -1.36
C GLN A 16 -7.22 11.03 -0.45
N SER A 17 -8.52 10.85 -0.62
CA SER A 17 -9.54 11.53 0.19
C SER A 17 -9.46 11.13 1.66
N VAL A 18 -9.23 9.85 1.96
CA VAL A 18 -9.04 9.36 3.34
C VAL A 18 -7.80 10.01 3.97
N ILE A 19 -6.64 9.97 3.27
CA ILE A 19 -5.39 10.54 3.80
C ILE A 19 -5.53 12.04 4.09
N HIS A 20 -6.21 12.79 3.21
CA HIS A 20 -6.43 14.23 3.43
C HIS A 20 -7.37 14.52 4.60
N ALA A 21 -8.29 13.61 4.92
CA ALA A 21 -9.23 13.76 6.02
C ALA A 21 -8.66 13.36 7.38
N LEU A 22 -7.52 12.65 7.42
CA LEU A 22 -6.90 12.24 8.68
C LEU A 22 -6.22 13.42 9.39
N PRO A 23 -6.31 13.49 10.74
CA PRO A 23 -5.76 14.59 11.52
C PRO A 23 -4.23 14.55 11.66
N MET A 24 -3.59 13.48 11.21
CA MET A 24 -2.16 13.27 11.35
C MET A 24 -1.51 12.68 10.10
N ARG A 25 -0.18 12.82 10.02
CA ARG A 25 0.59 12.30 8.87
C ARG A 25 0.53 10.78 8.82
N THR A 26 0.24 10.26 7.65
CA THR A 26 0.32 8.85 7.30
C THR A 26 1.75 8.46 6.99
N VAL A 27 2.16 7.27 7.38
CA VAL A 27 3.45 6.64 7.04
C VAL A 27 3.23 5.44 6.11
N GLY A 28 4.28 4.77 5.69
CA GLY A 28 4.19 3.66 4.74
C GLY A 28 4.62 4.08 3.35
N PHE A 29 3.96 3.60 2.30
CA PHE A 29 4.36 3.93 0.92
C PHE A 29 3.17 4.11 -0.02
N ARG A 30 3.48 4.75 -1.16
CA ARG A 30 2.64 4.83 -2.36
C ARG A 30 3.39 4.35 -3.57
N LEU A 31 2.66 3.80 -4.55
CA LEU A 31 3.18 3.52 -5.87
C LEU A 31 2.83 4.67 -6.82
N LEU A 32 3.84 5.17 -7.51
CA LEU A 32 3.70 6.28 -8.45
C LEU A 32 4.11 5.81 -9.85
N PRO A 33 3.27 5.94 -10.87
CA PRO A 33 3.67 5.62 -12.23
C PRO A 33 4.79 6.57 -12.68
N TYR A 34 5.79 6.04 -13.40
CA TYR A 34 6.82 6.88 -14.00
C TYR A 34 6.99 6.60 -15.49
N ALA A 35 7.44 7.62 -16.20
CA ALA A 35 7.67 7.57 -17.64
C ALA A 35 8.96 8.30 -17.98
N ILE A 36 9.64 7.85 -19.06
CA ILE A 36 10.79 8.52 -19.65
C ILE A 36 10.40 8.94 -21.06
N ALA A 37 10.53 10.23 -21.37
CA ALA A 37 10.14 10.82 -22.66
C ALA A 37 8.70 10.45 -23.06
N GLY A 38 7.75 10.47 -22.09
CA GLY A 38 6.34 10.11 -22.31
C GLY A 38 6.05 8.62 -22.46
N GLN A 39 7.07 7.76 -22.38
CA GLN A 39 6.90 6.31 -22.44
C GLN A 39 6.81 5.72 -21.03
N PRO A 40 5.73 4.99 -20.66
CA PRO A 40 5.61 4.32 -19.37
C PRO A 40 6.76 3.35 -19.13
N ARG A 41 7.43 3.46 -17.99
CA ARG A 41 8.60 2.63 -17.62
C ARG A 41 8.37 1.74 -16.42
N GLY A 42 7.32 1.96 -15.65
CA GLY A 42 7.00 1.17 -14.46
C GLY A 42 6.45 2.05 -13.35
N GLU A 43 6.76 1.66 -12.13
CA GLU A 43 6.33 2.34 -10.92
C GLU A 43 7.51 2.64 -10.02
N LEU A 44 7.42 3.76 -9.32
CA LEU A 44 8.31 4.13 -8.24
C LEU A 44 7.62 3.84 -6.91
N ILE A 45 8.38 3.38 -5.93
CA ILE A 45 7.94 3.37 -4.56
C ILE A 45 8.27 4.72 -3.91
N HIS A 46 7.25 5.39 -3.38
CA HIS A 46 7.36 6.65 -2.65
C HIS A 46 7.03 6.42 -1.18
N PHE A 47 8.02 6.54 -0.30
CA PHE A 47 7.82 6.38 1.15
C PHE A 47 7.25 7.65 1.76
N LEU A 48 6.12 7.50 2.45
CA LEU A 48 5.45 8.58 3.16
C LEU A 48 6.20 8.91 4.45
N ALA A 49 6.33 10.22 4.74
CA ALA A 49 7.07 10.73 5.90
C ALA A 49 8.53 10.21 5.99
N SER A 50 9.15 9.93 4.85
CA SER A 50 10.59 9.66 4.76
C SER A 50 11.37 10.96 4.83
N ASP A 51 12.39 11.00 5.69
CA ASP A 51 13.33 12.12 5.79
C ASP A 51 14.56 11.90 4.87
N ASP A 52 14.65 10.74 4.21
CA ASP A 52 15.76 10.38 3.33
C ASP A 52 15.35 10.47 1.84
N PRO A 53 15.77 11.53 1.12
CA PRO A 53 15.43 11.69 -0.29
C PRO A 53 16.12 10.65 -1.20
N VAL A 54 17.22 10.04 -0.75
CA VAL A 54 17.98 9.06 -1.57
C VAL A 54 17.25 7.72 -1.64
N GLN A 55 16.48 7.38 -0.59
CA GLN A 55 15.70 6.15 -0.51
C GLN A 55 14.26 6.32 -1.01
N ASN A 56 13.90 7.49 -1.51
CA ASN A 56 12.55 7.77 -1.99
C ASN A 56 12.52 7.82 -3.52
N ASP A 57 11.33 7.55 -4.09
CA ASP A 57 11.10 7.53 -5.55
C ASP A 57 12.01 6.54 -6.30
N VAL A 58 12.15 5.34 -5.73
CA VAL A 58 12.97 4.26 -6.29
C VAL A 58 12.13 3.38 -7.22
N PRO A 59 12.62 3.05 -8.44
CA PRO A 59 11.92 2.12 -9.32
C PRO A 59 11.75 0.75 -8.67
N CYS A 60 10.48 0.35 -8.42
CA CYS A 60 10.12 -0.93 -7.82
C CYS A 60 9.53 -1.92 -8.83
N THR A 61 9.03 -1.40 -9.97
CA THR A 61 8.68 -2.23 -11.13
C THR A 61 9.30 -1.63 -12.39
N LEU A 62 9.64 -2.50 -13.36
CA LEU A 62 10.21 -2.13 -14.64
C LEU A 62 9.39 -2.71 -15.78
N ARG A 63 8.98 -1.88 -16.73
CA ARG A 63 8.32 -2.29 -17.95
C ARG A 63 9.37 -2.63 -19.01
N LEU A 64 9.54 -3.91 -19.29
CA LEU A 64 10.47 -4.40 -20.32
C LEU A 64 9.85 -4.38 -21.73
N SER A 65 8.51 -4.57 -21.84
CA SER A 65 7.75 -4.47 -23.07
C SER A 65 6.31 -4.01 -22.78
N ARG A 66 5.44 -3.96 -23.82
CA ARG A 66 4.03 -3.61 -23.61
C ARG A 66 3.32 -4.59 -22.66
N GLU A 67 3.73 -5.85 -22.65
CA GLU A 67 3.05 -6.94 -21.92
C GLU A 67 3.89 -7.43 -20.71
N LYS A 68 5.15 -7.03 -20.60
CA LYS A 68 6.05 -7.56 -19.58
C LYS A 68 6.48 -6.46 -18.60
N ILE A 69 5.93 -6.55 -17.37
CA ILE A 69 6.37 -5.78 -16.21
C ILE A 69 7.05 -6.76 -15.26
N VAL A 70 8.18 -6.37 -14.70
CA VAL A 70 8.93 -7.16 -13.71
C VAL A 70 9.06 -6.39 -12.41
N SER A 71 8.98 -7.10 -11.30
CA SER A 71 9.26 -6.58 -9.97
C SER A 71 10.76 -6.47 -9.74
N VAL A 72 11.19 -5.47 -8.98
CA VAL A 72 12.59 -5.33 -8.53
C VAL A 72 12.66 -5.81 -7.09
N ASP A 73 12.83 -7.11 -6.90
CA ASP A 73 12.71 -7.79 -5.61
C ASP A 73 13.64 -7.22 -4.55
N ALA A 74 14.85 -6.77 -4.93
CA ALA A 74 15.78 -6.10 -4.02
C ALA A 74 15.19 -4.82 -3.39
N VAL A 75 14.40 -4.05 -4.14
CA VAL A 75 13.73 -2.84 -3.60
C VAL A 75 12.71 -3.23 -2.53
N TRP A 76 11.97 -4.30 -2.73
CA TRP A 76 11.00 -4.79 -1.76
C TRP A 76 11.65 -5.39 -0.52
N ALA A 77 12.74 -6.16 -0.70
CA ALA A 77 13.46 -6.79 0.40
C ALA A 77 14.30 -5.81 1.22
N GLU A 78 15.06 -4.93 0.54
CA GLU A 78 16.12 -4.14 1.18
C GLU A 78 15.70 -2.70 1.51
N LEU A 79 14.66 -2.17 0.85
CA LEU A 79 14.16 -0.82 1.11
C LEU A 79 12.76 -0.82 1.71
N ALA A 80 11.78 -1.47 1.06
CA ALA A 80 10.38 -1.41 1.47
C ALA A 80 10.14 -2.14 2.81
N ALA A 81 10.61 -3.37 2.97
CA ALA A 81 10.44 -4.13 4.19
C ALA A 81 11.05 -3.42 5.41
N PRO A 82 12.32 -2.97 5.40
CA PRO A 82 12.89 -2.21 6.51
C PRO A 82 12.18 -0.88 6.76
N ALA A 83 11.71 -0.18 5.70
CA ALA A 83 10.97 1.07 5.86
C ALA A 83 9.65 0.86 6.60
N LEU A 84 8.89 -0.19 6.25
CA LEU A 84 7.64 -0.55 6.94
C LEU A 84 7.89 -0.89 8.41
N LEU A 85 8.93 -1.68 8.71
CA LEU A 85 9.27 -2.03 10.09
C LEU A 85 9.64 -0.80 10.93
N ARG A 86 10.26 0.22 10.33
CA ARG A 86 10.52 1.51 10.99
C ARG A 86 9.26 2.34 11.24
N CYS A 87 8.16 2.07 10.55
CA CYS A 87 6.89 2.74 10.78
C CYS A 87 6.17 2.26 12.05
N LEU A 88 6.37 1.00 12.46
CA LEU A 88 5.64 0.37 13.56
C LEU A 88 5.67 1.15 14.89
N PRO A 89 6.80 1.69 15.37
CA PRO A 89 6.83 2.41 16.64
C PRO A 89 6.24 3.83 16.57
N ARG A 90 5.88 4.32 15.38
CA ARG A 90 5.47 5.73 15.19
C ARG A 90 4.03 6.02 15.60
N ARG A 91 3.20 5.00 15.86
CA ARG A 91 1.77 5.13 16.20
C ARG A 91 1.01 6.03 15.24
N ALA A 92 1.34 5.95 13.95
CA ALA A 92 0.74 6.71 12.87
C ALA A 92 -0.02 5.76 11.94
N PRO A 93 -1.03 6.23 11.18
CA PRO A 93 -1.67 5.40 10.18
C PRO A 93 -0.66 4.92 9.15
N ILE A 94 -0.65 3.62 8.84
CA ILE A 94 0.24 3.01 7.86
C ILE A 94 -0.55 2.78 6.56
N LEU A 95 -0.08 3.37 5.47
CA LEU A 95 -0.60 3.11 4.13
C LEU A 95 0.28 2.10 3.40
N LEU A 96 -0.34 1.05 2.87
CA LEU A 96 0.24 0.07 1.95
C LEU A 96 -0.50 0.18 0.61
N ASP A 97 0.00 1.06 -0.25
CA ASP A 97 -0.66 1.37 -1.52
C ASP A 97 -0.38 0.30 -2.57
N HIS A 98 -1.44 -0.28 -3.15
CA HIS A 98 -1.40 -1.27 -4.22
C HIS A 98 -0.51 -2.49 -3.96
N LEU A 99 -0.87 -3.29 -2.94
CA LEU A 99 -0.27 -4.61 -2.76
C LEU A 99 -0.57 -5.50 -3.98
N THR A 100 0.48 -6.03 -4.60
CA THR A 100 0.38 -6.92 -5.77
C THR A 100 1.12 -8.24 -5.52
N ALA A 101 0.86 -9.26 -6.34
CA ALA A 101 1.43 -10.59 -6.13
C ALA A 101 2.97 -10.62 -6.17
N PRO A 102 3.68 -9.94 -7.10
CA PRO A 102 5.13 -10.01 -7.15
C PRO A 102 5.83 -9.50 -5.88
N PRO A 103 5.51 -8.32 -5.32
CA PRO A 103 6.04 -7.88 -4.04
C PRO A 103 5.74 -8.84 -2.88
N LEU A 104 4.52 -9.37 -2.81
CA LEU A 104 4.12 -10.31 -1.75
C LEU A 104 4.83 -11.66 -1.84
N ALA A 105 5.39 -12.02 -2.99
CA ALA A 105 6.25 -13.19 -3.15
C ALA A 105 7.67 -12.99 -2.56
N VAL A 106 8.05 -11.74 -2.21
CA VAL A 106 9.33 -11.44 -1.55
C VAL A 106 9.18 -11.67 -0.04
N PRO A 107 9.85 -12.68 0.55
CA PRO A 107 9.59 -13.10 1.93
C PRO A 107 9.76 -12.00 2.97
N ALA A 108 10.80 -11.17 2.83
CA ALA A 108 11.06 -10.06 3.75
C ALA A 108 9.93 -9.02 3.72
N PHE A 109 9.40 -8.71 2.53
CA PHE A 109 8.29 -7.76 2.38
C PHE A 109 6.97 -8.34 2.91
N ALA A 110 6.66 -9.60 2.58
CA ALA A 110 5.48 -10.29 3.09
C ALA A 110 5.46 -10.32 4.63
N GLU A 111 6.60 -10.62 5.25
CA GLU A 111 6.74 -10.61 6.71
C GLU A 111 6.56 -9.20 7.29
N ALA A 112 7.10 -8.16 6.65
CA ALA A 112 6.90 -6.78 7.08
C ALA A 112 5.41 -6.37 7.00
N VAL A 113 4.69 -6.78 5.94
CA VAL A 113 3.24 -6.57 5.80
C VAL A 113 2.48 -7.27 6.94
N LYS A 114 2.77 -8.54 7.24
CA LYS A 114 2.17 -9.27 8.39
C LYS A 114 2.36 -8.49 9.69
N ARG A 115 3.58 -8.05 9.96
CA ARG A 115 3.90 -7.30 11.18
C ARG A 115 3.18 -5.95 11.26
N CYS A 116 2.94 -5.28 10.14
CA CYS A 116 2.11 -4.08 10.12
C CYS A 116 0.69 -4.40 10.60
N PHE A 117 0.07 -5.46 10.10
CA PHE A 117 -1.29 -5.84 10.49
C PHE A 117 -1.40 -6.38 11.92
N ALA A 118 -0.36 -7.04 12.43
CA ALA A 118 -0.30 -7.52 13.81
C ALA A 118 0.05 -6.42 14.82
N GLY A 119 0.48 -5.24 14.38
CA GLY A 119 0.85 -4.11 15.22
C GLY A 119 -0.34 -3.31 15.74
N GLU A 120 -0.04 -2.30 16.57
CA GLU A 120 -1.04 -1.41 17.19
C GLU A 120 -1.48 -0.28 16.25
N SER A 121 -0.66 0.09 15.26
CA SER A 121 -0.98 1.18 14.33
C SER A 121 -2.09 0.79 13.37
N PRO A 122 -3.05 1.68 13.09
CA PRO A 122 -4.06 1.40 12.07
C PRO A 122 -3.42 1.29 10.69
N VAL A 123 -3.72 0.21 9.97
CA VAL A 123 -3.23 -0.05 8.61
C VAL A 123 -4.37 0.10 7.61
N LEU A 124 -4.12 0.83 6.54
CA LEU A 124 -4.93 0.85 5.32
C LEU A 124 -4.11 0.27 4.17
N ALA A 125 -4.48 -0.91 3.71
CA ALA A 125 -3.87 -1.56 2.56
C ALA A 125 -4.85 -1.61 1.39
N LEU A 126 -4.33 -1.38 0.17
CA LEU A 126 -5.07 -1.50 -1.07
C LEU A 126 -4.57 -2.72 -1.84
N ALA A 127 -5.49 -3.50 -2.37
CA ALA A 127 -5.15 -4.63 -3.22
C ALA A 127 -6.25 -4.90 -4.26
N PRO A 128 -5.90 -5.42 -5.45
CA PRO A 128 -6.92 -5.88 -6.38
C PRO A 128 -7.72 -7.04 -5.79
N GLN A 129 -9.01 -7.14 -6.15
CA GLN A 129 -9.91 -8.18 -5.69
C GLN A 129 -9.36 -9.61 -5.92
N SER A 130 -8.57 -9.79 -6.99
CA SER A 130 -7.94 -11.07 -7.33
C SER A 130 -6.93 -11.57 -6.30
N LEU A 131 -6.47 -10.72 -5.37
CA LEU A 131 -5.54 -11.12 -4.30
C LEU A 131 -6.24 -11.42 -2.96
N SER A 132 -7.56 -11.41 -2.90
CA SER A 132 -8.32 -11.63 -1.68
C SER A 132 -7.89 -12.90 -0.93
N ASP A 133 -7.80 -14.03 -1.64
CA ASP A 133 -7.46 -15.32 -1.02
C ASP A 133 -5.99 -15.34 -0.55
N THR A 134 -5.07 -14.83 -1.37
CA THR A 134 -3.64 -14.73 -1.01
C THR A 134 -3.44 -13.87 0.25
N LEU A 135 -4.13 -12.75 0.34
CA LEU A 135 -4.02 -11.85 1.50
C LEU A 135 -4.74 -12.43 2.73
N SER A 136 -5.84 -13.13 2.55
CA SER A 136 -6.53 -13.84 3.63
C SER A 136 -5.63 -14.92 4.24
N GLU A 137 -4.93 -15.68 3.42
CA GLU A 137 -3.96 -16.68 3.86
C GLU A 137 -2.73 -16.02 4.54
N LEU A 138 -2.19 -14.97 3.92
CA LEU A 138 -1.04 -14.24 4.45
C LEU A 138 -1.32 -13.64 5.83
N LEU A 139 -2.52 -13.11 6.05
CA LEU A 139 -2.92 -12.35 7.24
C LEU A 139 -3.80 -13.16 8.20
N HIS A 140 -3.80 -14.49 8.11
CA HIS A 140 -4.69 -15.36 8.91
C HIS A 140 -4.53 -15.16 10.43
N ASP A 141 -3.33 -14.83 10.91
CA ASP A 141 -3.05 -14.59 12.34
C ASP A 141 -3.55 -13.22 12.84
N ALA A 142 -3.74 -12.27 11.93
CA ALA A 142 -4.23 -10.92 12.23
C ALA A 142 -5.20 -10.44 11.13
N PRO A 143 -6.39 -11.06 11.02
CA PRO A 143 -7.30 -10.81 9.93
C PRO A 143 -7.80 -9.35 9.95
N PRO A 144 -7.64 -8.63 8.81
CA PRO A 144 -8.10 -7.26 8.71
C PRO A 144 -9.62 -7.18 8.53
N MET A 145 -10.21 -6.02 8.84
CA MET A 145 -11.52 -5.68 8.29
C MET A 145 -11.37 -5.46 6.79
N VAL A 146 -12.21 -6.12 5.99
CA VAL A 146 -12.17 -6.08 4.53
C VAL A 146 -13.31 -5.21 4.00
N PHE A 147 -12.99 -4.32 3.08
CA PHE A 147 -13.91 -3.46 2.38
C PHE A 147 -13.76 -3.67 0.88
N SER A 148 -14.86 -3.66 0.14
CA SER A 148 -14.85 -3.69 -1.33
C SER A 148 -15.15 -2.30 -1.87
N CYS A 149 -14.28 -1.81 -2.76
CA CYS A 149 -14.40 -0.49 -3.39
C CYS A 149 -14.89 -0.64 -4.83
N ASN A 150 -15.95 0.07 -5.14
CA ASN A 150 -16.41 0.33 -6.50
C ASN A 150 -16.77 1.83 -6.65
N ASP A 151 -17.14 2.24 -7.86
CA ASP A 151 -17.45 3.64 -8.14
C ASP A 151 -18.69 4.16 -7.37
N GLU A 152 -19.61 3.27 -6.98
CA GLU A 152 -20.88 3.63 -6.33
C GLU A 152 -20.71 3.91 -4.83
N ASN A 153 -19.81 3.16 -4.15
CA ASN A 153 -19.65 3.23 -2.70
C ASN A 153 -18.44 4.05 -2.20
N ALA A 154 -17.64 4.61 -3.12
CA ALA A 154 -16.38 5.27 -2.78
C ALA A 154 -16.55 6.41 -1.75
N LEU A 155 -17.57 7.25 -1.88
CA LEU A 155 -17.80 8.38 -0.95
C LEU A 155 -18.19 7.91 0.47
N GLU A 156 -19.01 6.88 0.57
CA GLU A 156 -19.39 6.29 1.85
C GLU A 156 -18.18 5.65 2.55
N LEU A 157 -17.35 4.95 1.77
CA LEU A 157 -16.13 4.33 2.26
C LEU A 157 -15.11 5.35 2.78
N VAL A 158 -15.00 6.54 2.17
CA VAL A 158 -14.11 7.60 2.71
C VAL A 158 -14.47 7.91 4.16
N ARG A 159 -15.75 8.13 4.45
CA ARG A 159 -16.20 8.43 5.81
C ARG A 159 -15.96 7.27 6.76
N THR A 160 -16.31 6.06 6.33
CA THR A 160 -16.15 4.85 7.14
C THR A 160 -14.68 4.60 7.48
N LEU A 161 -13.79 4.60 6.49
CA LEU A 161 -12.36 4.36 6.70
C LEU A 161 -11.70 5.46 7.54
N THR A 162 -12.04 6.74 7.30
CA THR A 162 -11.53 7.85 8.10
C THR A 162 -11.91 7.71 9.57
N ASN A 163 -13.17 7.36 9.85
CA ASN A 163 -13.65 7.14 11.22
C ASN A 163 -12.96 5.95 11.87
N GLU A 164 -12.87 4.81 11.17
CA GLU A 164 -12.22 3.60 11.70
C GLU A 164 -10.73 3.81 12.00
N ILE A 165 -10.02 4.55 11.15
CA ILE A 165 -8.62 4.92 11.42
C ILE A 165 -8.54 5.84 12.63
N SER A 166 -9.37 6.88 12.70
CA SER A 166 -9.36 7.86 13.78
C SER A 166 -9.69 7.26 15.15
N LEU A 167 -10.55 6.24 15.20
CA LEU A 167 -10.89 5.53 16.43
C LEU A 167 -9.73 4.66 16.99
N ARG A 168 -8.74 4.37 16.16
CA ARG A 168 -7.59 3.50 16.51
C ARG A 168 -6.29 4.26 16.74
N LEU A 169 -6.33 5.59 16.59
CA LEU A 169 -5.23 6.52 16.88
C LEU A 169 -5.27 6.99 18.33
#